data_3dad0a3b3bfe725c14a4dee7743a9091
#
_entry.id   3dad0a3b3bfe725c14a4dee7743a9091
#
_cell.length_a   1.000
_cell.length_b   1.000
_cell.length_c   1.000
_cell.angle_alpha   90.00
_cell.angle_beta   90.00
_cell.angle_gamma   90.00
#
_symmetry.space_group_name_H-M   'P 1'
#
loop_
_entity.id
_entity.type
_entity.pdbx_description
1 polymer ?
#
loop_
_entity_poly.entity_id
_entity_poly.type
_entity_poly.pdbx_seq_one_letter_code
_entity_poly.pdbx_strand_id
1 'polypeptide(L)'
;MEEIKIAGAALPAMPWEERPAGCKDVVWRCSANPIIPRDLLPTSNSIFNSAVVPFKDGYAGVFRCDDTNRRMRLHVGFRKDAVHWDINEEPLKFQCDDAEVGTWVYGYDPRVCFIEDRYYVTWCNGYHGPTIGVAYTYDFVTFHQLENAFIPFNRNGVLFPRKINGRFAMLSRPSDNGHTPFGDIFYSESPDMEFWGRHRHVMSPAPFEDSAWQCTKIGAGPIPIETSEGWLLIYHGVLASCNGFVYSFGSALLDIDQPWKVKFRSGPYLISPQKDYECMGDVPNVCFPCAALHDSETGRIAIYYGCADTVTGLAFGYIPEIIEFTKRTSII
;
A
#
# COMPACT_ATOMS: atom_id res chain seq x y z
N MET A 1 24.82 -18.53 -2.51
CA MET A 1 23.91 -17.45 -2.99
C MET A 1 24.53 -16.16 -2.55
N GLU A 2 24.62 -15.19 -3.41
CA GLU A 2 25.04 -13.84 -2.99
C GLU A 2 24.00 -13.29 -2.02
N GLU A 3 24.48 -12.56 -1.01
CA GLU A 3 23.62 -11.93 -0.01
C GLU A 3 22.74 -10.86 -0.68
N ILE A 4 21.43 -10.93 -0.49
CA ILE A 4 20.49 -9.96 -1.04
C ILE A 4 20.68 -8.64 -0.28
N LYS A 5 21.13 -7.62 -1.00
CA LYS A 5 21.26 -6.26 -0.45
C LYS A 5 19.91 -5.54 -0.56
N ILE A 6 19.51 -4.88 0.51
CA ILE A 6 18.26 -4.15 0.62
C ILE A 6 18.62 -2.67 0.79
N ALA A 7 18.06 -1.82 -0.07
CA ALA A 7 18.27 -0.38 0.02
C ALA A 7 17.39 0.20 1.15
N GLY A 8 17.88 1.28 1.74
CA GLY A 8 17.18 1.97 2.82
C GLY A 8 18.05 2.14 4.07
N ALA A 9 17.48 2.71 5.11
CA ALA A 9 18.13 2.87 6.40
C ALA A 9 17.99 1.60 7.26
N ALA A 10 18.92 1.44 8.21
CA ALA A 10 18.71 0.55 9.32
C ALA A 10 17.52 1.05 10.16
N LEU A 11 16.64 0.16 10.53
CA LEU A 11 15.43 0.47 11.31
C LEU A 11 15.29 -0.51 12.49
N PRO A 12 16.25 -0.54 13.41
CA PRO A 12 16.28 -1.54 14.48
C PRO A 12 15.10 -1.46 15.46
N ALA A 13 14.47 -0.28 15.56
CA ALA A 13 13.30 -0.03 16.41
C ALA A 13 11.95 -0.27 15.70
N MET A 14 11.93 -0.83 14.48
CA MET A 14 10.68 -1.18 13.83
C MET A 14 9.90 -2.23 14.63
N PRO A 15 8.55 -2.22 14.57
CA PRO A 15 7.77 -3.26 15.23
C PRO A 15 8.17 -4.64 14.70
N TRP A 16 8.35 -5.58 15.61
CA TRP A 16 8.77 -6.92 15.26
C TRP A 16 8.26 -7.95 16.27
N GLU A 17 7.88 -9.08 15.75
CA GLU A 17 7.58 -10.30 16.50
C GLU A 17 8.23 -11.47 15.78
N GLU A 18 8.94 -12.31 16.51
CA GLU A 18 9.59 -13.48 15.94
C GLU A 18 8.54 -14.48 15.40
N ARG A 19 8.92 -15.21 14.35
CA ARG A 19 8.04 -16.22 13.75
C ARG A 19 7.58 -17.21 14.80
N PRO A 20 6.27 -17.46 14.98
CA PRO A 20 5.77 -18.43 15.93
C PRO A 20 6.36 -19.83 15.73
N ALA A 21 6.65 -20.54 16.81
CA ALA A 21 7.18 -21.89 16.73
C ALA A 21 6.27 -22.81 15.91
N GLY A 22 6.84 -23.49 14.92
CA GLY A 22 6.11 -24.37 14.01
C GLY A 22 5.40 -23.66 12.84
N CYS A 23 5.38 -22.33 12.79
CA CYS A 23 4.87 -21.58 11.66
C CYS A 23 5.80 -21.72 10.45
N LYS A 24 5.23 -22.14 9.31
CA LYS A 24 5.95 -22.31 8.04
C LYS A 24 5.66 -21.20 7.03
N ASP A 25 4.79 -20.26 7.38
CA ASP A 25 4.41 -19.17 6.51
C ASP A 25 5.59 -18.21 6.32
N VAL A 26 5.76 -17.72 5.11
CA VAL A 26 6.79 -16.74 4.75
C VAL A 26 6.50 -15.39 5.39
N VAL A 27 5.20 -15.07 5.55
CA VAL A 27 4.69 -13.90 6.24
C VAL A 27 3.72 -14.35 7.32
N TRP A 28 3.93 -13.88 8.55
CA TRP A 28 3.09 -14.26 9.71
C TRP A 28 2.46 -13.03 10.35
N ARG A 29 1.28 -13.22 10.90
CA ARG A 29 0.49 -12.17 11.55
C ARG A 29 1.04 -11.82 12.92
N CYS A 30 0.99 -10.54 13.28
CA CYS A 30 1.23 -10.08 14.64
C CYS A 30 0.22 -10.73 15.60
N SER A 31 0.69 -11.19 16.75
CA SER A 31 -0.18 -11.83 17.76
C SER A 31 -1.17 -10.86 18.40
N ALA A 32 -0.88 -9.55 18.38
CA ALA A 32 -1.71 -8.49 18.91
C ALA A 32 -2.78 -7.96 17.92
N ASN A 33 -2.89 -8.54 16.73
CA ASN A 33 -3.86 -8.07 15.74
C ASN A 33 -5.33 -8.15 16.21
N PRO A 34 -6.17 -7.17 15.84
CA PRO A 34 -5.85 -5.96 15.09
C PRO A 34 -5.12 -4.92 15.95
N ILE A 35 -4.07 -4.28 15.38
CA ILE A 35 -3.27 -3.27 16.11
C ILE A 35 -3.94 -1.89 16.18
N ILE A 36 -4.85 -1.60 15.28
CA ILE A 36 -5.68 -0.39 15.31
C ILE A 36 -7.15 -0.82 15.26
N PRO A 37 -7.89 -0.64 16.36
CA PRO A 37 -9.31 -0.94 16.41
C PRO A 37 -10.12 0.12 15.65
N ARG A 38 -11.37 -0.23 15.32
CA ARG A 38 -12.27 0.61 14.53
C ARG A 38 -12.70 1.91 15.23
N ASP A 39 -12.69 1.90 16.55
CA ASP A 39 -13.22 2.92 17.44
C ASP A 39 -12.13 3.69 18.19
N LEU A 40 -10.90 3.68 17.67
CA LEU A 40 -9.79 4.44 18.26
C LEU A 40 -10.08 5.96 18.29
N LEU A 41 -10.82 6.49 17.31
CA LEU A 41 -11.32 7.86 17.33
C LEU A 41 -12.81 7.86 17.68
N PRO A 42 -13.29 8.83 18.48
CA PRO A 42 -14.71 8.90 18.90
C PRO A 42 -15.70 8.98 17.72
N THR A 43 -15.25 9.52 16.59
CA THR A 43 -16.08 9.72 15.39
C THR A 43 -15.89 8.61 14.35
N SER A 44 -14.93 7.70 14.52
CA SER A 44 -14.64 6.67 13.51
C SER A 44 -15.63 5.51 13.58
N ASN A 45 -16.00 5.02 12.41
CA ASN A 45 -16.64 3.73 12.24
C ASN A 45 -15.61 2.64 11.95
N SER A 46 -14.58 2.99 11.19
CA SER A 46 -13.51 2.08 10.77
C SER A 46 -12.21 2.82 10.50
N ILE A 47 -11.07 2.18 10.85
CA ILE A 47 -9.71 2.72 10.63
C ILE A 47 -8.87 1.62 9.99
N PHE A 48 -8.55 1.79 8.71
CA PHE A 48 -7.88 0.76 7.92
C PHE A 48 -7.12 1.36 6.73
N ASN A 49 -6.41 0.55 5.96
CA ASN A 49 -5.66 0.95 4.76
C ASN A 49 -4.77 2.18 4.99
N SER A 50 -3.98 2.14 6.06
CA SER A 50 -3.21 3.27 6.53
C SER A 50 -1.78 3.25 6.00
N ALA A 51 -1.21 4.43 5.74
CA ALA A 51 0.20 4.61 5.41
C ALA A 51 1.03 4.87 6.66
N VAL A 52 2.22 4.28 6.74
CA VAL A 52 3.15 4.43 7.85
C VAL A 52 4.57 4.60 7.31
N VAL A 53 5.32 5.54 7.85
CA VAL A 53 6.73 5.80 7.49
C VAL A 53 7.55 6.19 8.71
N PRO A 54 8.87 5.98 8.68
CA PRO A 54 9.78 6.58 9.67
C PRO A 54 9.72 8.10 9.61
N PHE A 55 9.68 8.76 10.77
CA PHE A 55 9.67 10.21 10.88
C PHE A 55 10.34 10.67 12.18
N LYS A 56 11.39 11.49 12.07
CA LYS A 56 12.19 11.95 13.22
C LYS A 56 12.69 10.77 14.07
N ASP A 57 12.39 10.79 15.36
CA ASP A 57 12.76 9.74 16.33
C ASP A 57 11.67 8.66 16.52
N GLY A 58 10.73 8.58 15.58
CA GLY A 58 9.61 7.63 15.61
C GLY A 58 8.99 7.42 14.24
N TYR A 59 7.67 7.43 14.19
CA TYR A 59 6.90 7.17 12.98
C TYR A 59 5.76 8.17 12.83
N ALA A 60 5.44 8.49 11.59
CA ALA A 60 4.23 9.20 11.20
C ALA A 60 3.36 8.31 10.31
N GLY A 61 2.08 8.57 10.31
CA GLY A 61 1.13 7.87 9.44
C GLY A 61 0.04 8.79 8.91
N VAL A 62 -0.50 8.41 7.76
CA VAL A 62 -1.75 8.95 7.23
C VAL A 62 -2.76 7.82 7.23
N PHE A 63 -3.83 7.98 8.00
CA PHE A 63 -4.80 6.95 8.32
C PHE A 63 -6.11 7.22 7.60
N ARG A 64 -6.64 6.22 6.90
CA ARG A 64 -8.02 6.24 6.44
C ARG A 64 -8.93 5.97 7.62
N CYS A 65 -9.77 6.96 7.96
CA CYS A 65 -10.81 6.84 8.97
C CYS A 65 -12.15 7.13 8.32
N ASP A 66 -12.96 6.11 8.13
CA ASP A 66 -14.33 6.30 7.68
C ASP A 66 -15.18 6.64 8.92
N ASP A 67 -15.87 7.80 8.89
CA ASP A 67 -16.64 8.26 10.04
C ASP A 67 -17.96 7.48 10.22
N THR A 68 -18.66 7.70 11.33
CA THR A 68 -19.95 7.05 11.60
C THR A 68 -21.04 7.40 10.59
N ASN A 69 -20.84 8.45 9.79
CA ASN A 69 -21.70 8.80 8.65
C ASN A 69 -21.21 8.21 7.33
N ARG A 70 -20.23 7.32 7.37
CA ARG A 70 -19.61 6.65 6.20
C ARG A 70 -18.88 7.61 5.26
N ARG A 71 -18.41 8.75 5.74
CA ARG A 71 -17.56 9.67 4.97
C ARG A 71 -16.11 9.24 5.12
N MET A 72 -15.45 9.04 4.00
CA MET A 72 -14.03 8.72 3.96
C MET A 72 -13.20 9.96 4.29
N ARG A 73 -12.32 9.85 5.29
CA ARG A 73 -11.44 10.91 5.76
C ARG A 73 -10.01 10.40 5.90
N LEU A 74 -9.06 11.32 5.80
CA LEU A 74 -7.66 11.05 6.10
C LEU A 74 -7.27 11.81 7.36
N HIS A 75 -6.56 11.13 8.26
CA HIS A 75 -6.09 11.68 9.53
C HIS A 75 -4.60 11.44 9.67
N VAL A 76 -3.90 12.32 10.38
CA VAL A 76 -2.48 12.16 10.70
C VAL A 76 -2.33 11.56 12.08
N GLY A 77 -1.36 10.69 12.26
CA GLY A 77 -1.00 10.16 13.57
C GLY A 77 0.50 9.98 13.71
N PHE A 78 0.97 9.93 14.96
CA PHE A 78 2.37 9.78 15.31
C PHE A 78 2.54 8.73 16.38
N ARG A 79 3.68 8.02 16.38
CA ARG A 79 4.08 7.13 17.47
C ARG A 79 5.54 6.74 17.41
N LYS A 80 6.10 6.35 18.57
CA LYS A 80 7.48 5.84 18.65
C LYS A 80 7.59 4.35 18.30
N ASP A 81 6.56 3.56 18.56
CA ASP A 81 6.59 2.09 18.40
C ASP A 81 5.92 1.59 17.11
N ALA A 82 5.27 2.48 16.35
CA ALA A 82 4.52 2.16 15.13
C ALA A 82 3.42 1.08 15.28
N VAL A 83 2.97 0.82 16.51
CA VAL A 83 1.90 -0.14 16.85
C VAL A 83 0.72 0.56 17.50
N HIS A 84 1.00 1.36 18.54
CA HIS A 84 -0.02 2.10 19.29
C HIS A 84 -0.04 3.54 18.80
N TRP A 85 -1.08 3.95 18.10
CA TRP A 85 -1.12 5.22 17.39
C TRP A 85 -1.89 6.30 18.12
N ASP A 86 -1.31 7.50 18.18
CA ASP A 86 -1.99 8.74 18.53
C ASP A 86 -2.44 9.39 17.22
N ILE A 87 -3.70 9.17 16.84
CA ILE A 87 -4.29 9.74 15.63
C ILE A 87 -5.02 11.04 15.97
N ASN A 88 -4.75 12.09 15.22
CA ASN A 88 -5.42 13.37 15.38
C ASN A 88 -6.93 13.22 15.13
N GLU A 89 -7.76 13.79 15.98
CA GLU A 89 -9.22 13.76 15.83
C GLU A 89 -9.70 14.56 14.61
N GLU A 90 -9.02 15.67 14.30
CA GLU A 90 -9.34 16.49 13.13
C GLU A 90 -8.79 15.84 11.85
N PRO A 91 -9.61 15.75 10.80
CA PRO A 91 -9.14 15.29 9.49
C PRO A 91 -8.06 16.19 8.92
N LEU A 92 -7.14 15.59 8.18
CA LEU A 92 -6.11 16.25 7.41
C LEU A 92 -6.75 17.26 6.43
N LYS A 93 -6.12 18.44 6.32
CA LYS A 93 -6.49 19.48 5.37
C LYS A 93 -5.34 19.72 4.41
N PHE A 94 -5.65 19.72 3.13
CA PHE A 94 -4.69 20.06 2.09
C PHE A 94 -4.76 21.55 1.78
N GLN A 95 -3.60 22.19 1.61
CA GLN A 95 -3.48 23.52 1.03
C GLN A 95 -3.35 23.34 -0.49
N CYS A 96 -4.23 23.98 -1.25
CA CYS A 96 -4.25 23.95 -2.70
C CYS A 96 -4.62 25.34 -3.21
N ASP A 97 -3.84 25.86 -4.15
CA ASP A 97 -4.10 27.17 -4.74
C ASP A 97 -5.22 27.11 -5.78
N ASP A 98 -5.44 25.95 -6.39
CA ASP A 98 -6.54 25.71 -7.33
C ASP A 98 -7.77 25.16 -6.58
N ALA A 99 -8.85 25.93 -6.60
CA ALA A 99 -10.10 25.59 -5.92
C ALA A 99 -10.81 24.39 -6.55
N GLU A 100 -10.62 24.11 -7.82
CA GLU A 100 -11.22 22.96 -8.50
C GLU A 100 -10.55 21.68 -8.03
N VAL A 101 -9.23 21.63 -8.02
CA VAL A 101 -8.43 20.48 -7.54
C VAL A 101 -8.54 20.32 -6.03
N GLY A 102 -8.53 21.43 -5.28
CA GLY A 102 -8.52 21.45 -3.81
C GLY A 102 -9.87 21.16 -3.17
N THR A 103 -10.98 21.09 -3.94
CA THR A 103 -12.29 20.78 -3.38
C THR A 103 -12.36 19.32 -2.93
N TRP A 104 -12.46 19.12 -1.61
CA TRP A 104 -12.56 17.78 -1.02
C TRP A 104 -13.95 17.17 -1.25
N VAL A 105 -13.98 16.05 -1.97
CA VAL A 105 -15.18 15.22 -2.15
C VAL A 105 -15.10 13.98 -1.25
N TYR A 106 -14.07 13.17 -1.43
CA TYR A 106 -13.67 12.05 -0.58
C TYR A 106 -12.19 11.71 -0.81
N GLY A 107 -11.59 11.00 0.14
CA GLY A 107 -10.24 10.47 -0.04
C GLY A 107 -10.03 9.23 0.81
N TYR A 108 -9.37 8.22 0.23
CA TYR A 108 -9.11 6.95 0.88
C TYR A 108 -7.83 6.27 0.38
N ASP A 109 -7.39 5.24 1.09
CA ASP A 109 -6.24 4.40 0.80
C ASP A 109 -4.96 5.21 0.55
N PRO A 110 -4.49 5.99 1.53
CA PRO A 110 -3.28 6.79 1.38
C PRO A 110 -2.04 5.91 1.25
N ARG A 111 -1.03 6.43 0.55
CA ARG A 111 0.34 5.95 0.55
C ARG A 111 1.27 7.11 0.87
N VAL A 112 2.33 6.86 1.61
CA VAL A 112 3.34 7.88 1.92
C VAL A 112 4.69 7.36 1.47
N CYS A 113 5.42 8.20 0.74
CA CYS A 113 6.74 7.87 0.19
C CYS A 113 7.69 9.04 0.44
N PHE A 114 8.83 8.79 1.11
CA PHE A 114 9.90 9.77 1.22
C PHE A 114 10.74 9.75 -0.05
N ILE A 115 10.86 10.90 -0.73
CA ILE A 115 11.67 11.03 -1.94
C ILE A 115 12.47 12.34 -1.83
N GLU A 116 13.79 12.23 -1.97
CA GLU A 116 14.75 13.34 -1.88
C GLU A 116 14.72 14.03 -0.51
N ASP A 117 13.86 15.01 -0.28
CA ASP A 117 13.85 15.85 0.91
C ASP A 117 12.46 15.97 1.59
N ARG A 118 11.44 15.29 1.07
CA ARG A 118 10.06 15.43 1.54
C ARG A 118 9.27 14.13 1.44
N TYR A 119 8.13 14.12 2.14
CA TYR A 119 7.17 13.03 2.07
C TYR A 119 6.09 13.36 1.05
N TYR A 120 5.91 12.51 0.06
CA TYR A 120 4.78 12.58 -0.85
C TYR A 120 3.66 11.67 -0.36
N VAL A 121 2.44 12.18 -0.40
CA VAL A 121 1.23 11.43 -0.08
C VAL A 121 0.42 11.27 -1.35
N THR A 122 0.08 10.04 -1.67
CA THR A 122 -0.90 9.72 -2.72
C THR A 122 -2.12 9.07 -2.10
N TRP A 123 -3.30 9.36 -2.63
CA TRP A 123 -4.56 8.75 -2.18
C TRP A 123 -5.54 8.62 -3.34
N CYS A 124 -6.56 7.78 -3.16
CA CYS A 124 -7.69 7.80 -4.09
C CYS A 124 -8.53 9.04 -3.80
N ASN A 125 -8.52 9.99 -4.72
CA ASN A 125 -9.19 11.28 -4.61
C ASN A 125 -10.50 11.30 -5.39
N GLY A 126 -11.53 11.92 -4.83
CA GLY A 126 -12.81 12.14 -5.49
C GLY A 126 -12.78 13.39 -6.37
N TYR A 127 -12.67 13.22 -7.68
CA TYR A 127 -12.71 14.31 -8.66
C TYR A 127 -13.42 13.83 -9.93
N HIS A 128 -14.73 14.11 -10.06
CA HIS A 128 -15.58 13.56 -11.14
C HIS A 128 -15.52 12.03 -11.30
N GLY A 129 -15.18 11.36 -10.23
CA GLY A 129 -14.88 9.93 -10.12
C GLY A 129 -13.58 9.71 -9.34
N PRO A 130 -13.18 8.47 -9.10
CA PRO A 130 -11.93 8.20 -8.41
C PRO A 130 -10.72 8.52 -9.29
N THR A 131 -9.81 9.33 -8.78
CA THR A 131 -8.50 9.57 -9.37
C THR A 131 -7.39 9.45 -8.30
N ILE A 132 -6.17 9.79 -8.62
CA ILE A 132 -5.04 9.78 -7.69
C ILE A 132 -4.68 11.21 -7.36
N GLY A 133 -4.97 11.63 -6.13
CA GLY A 133 -4.47 12.87 -5.56
C GLY A 133 -3.00 12.73 -5.16
N VAL A 134 -2.26 13.82 -5.26
CA VAL A 134 -0.86 13.92 -4.87
C VAL A 134 -0.68 15.14 -3.99
N ALA A 135 0.03 15.01 -2.89
CA ALA A 135 0.46 16.11 -2.03
C ALA A 135 1.86 15.84 -1.50
N TYR A 136 2.50 16.88 -0.96
CA TYR A 136 3.74 16.69 -0.22
C TYR A 136 3.68 17.39 1.14
N THR A 137 4.53 16.92 2.05
CA THR A 137 4.72 17.51 3.38
C THR A 137 6.16 17.32 3.84
N TYR A 138 6.62 18.21 4.71
CA TYR A 138 7.90 18.08 5.40
C TYR A 138 7.75 17.68 6.86
N ASP A 139 6.56 17.89 7.43
CA ASP A 139 6.35 17.89 8.88
C ASP A 139 5.11 17.11 9.34
N PHE A 140 4.29 16.61 8.42
CA PHE A 140 2.97 16.01 8.66
C PHE A 140 1.97 16.94 9.37
N VAL A 141 2.18 18.25 9.27
CA VAL A 141 1.28 19.28 9.77
C VAL A 141 0.71 20.07 8.60
N THR A 142 1.58 20.50 7.69
CA THR A 142 1.21 21.23 6.47
C THR A 142 1.33 20.33 5.26
N PHE A 143 0.26 20.21 4.50
CA PHE A 143 0.21 19.38 3.29
C PHE A 143 -0.13 20.25 2.08
N HIS A 144 0.75 20.26 1.09
CA HIS A 144 0.59 21.01 -0.15
C HIS A 144 0.09 20.05 -1.25
N GLN A 145 -1.15 20.23 -1.65
CA GLN A 145 -1.75 19.43 -2.72
C GLN A 145 -1.25 19.93 -4.07
N LEU A 146 -0.88 18.98 -4.91
CA LEU A 146 -0.52 19.16 -6.31
C LEU A 146 -1.71 18.80 -7.21
N GLU A 147 -1.50 18.84 -8.52
CA GLU A 147 -2.46 18.34 -9.49
C GLU A 147 -2.80 16.86 -9.26
N ASN A 148 -4.00 16.45 -9.68
CA ASN A 148 -4.35 15.06 -9.75
C ASN A 148 -3.47 14.35 -10.78
N ALA A 149 -2.83 13.24 -10.41
CA ALA A 149 -1.89 12.55 -11.29
C ALA A 149 -2.53 12.01 -12.58
N PHE A 150 -3.81 11.68 -12.55
CA PHE A 150 -4.52 11.07 -13.66
C PHE A 150 -5.97 11.56 -13.74
N ILE A 151 -6.56 11.42 -14.91
CA ILE A 151 -8.00 11.57 -15.07
C ILE A 151 -8.75 10.39 -14.42
N PRO A 152 -10.01 10.52 -14.02
CA PRO A 152 -10.87 9.41 -13.65
C PRO A 152 -11.01 8.41 -14.82
N PHE A 153 -11.04 7.10 -14.58
CA PHE A 153 -11.03 6.41 -13.30
C PHE A 153 -9.66 5.77 -13.04
N ASN A 154 -9.00 6.12 -11.95
CA ASN A 154 -7.73 5.51 -11.58
C ASN A 154 -7.62 5.37 -10.06
N ARG A 155 -6.86 4.38 -9.57
CA ARG A 155 -6.69 4.05 -8.14
C ARG A 155 -5.31 3.50 -7.86
N ASN A 156 -5.02 3.31 -6.57
CA ASN A 156 -3.82 2.62 -6.08
C ASN A 156 -2.53 3.26 -6.59
N GLY A 157 -2.44 4.59 -6.48
CA GLY A 157 -1.22 5.33 -6.80
C GLY A 157 -0.13 5.00 -5.78
N VAL A 158 0.97 4.39 -6.22
CA VAL A 158 2.09 4.00 -5.39
C VAL A 158 3.38 4.49 -6.03
N LEU A 159 4.05 5.43 -5.38
CA LEU A 159 5.31 6.00 -5.84
C LEU A 159 6.49 5.03 -5.62
N PHE A 160 7.52 5.15 -6.42
CA PHE A 160 8.82 4.57 -6.12
C PHE A 160 9.62 5.52 -5.22
N PRO A 161 10.43 5.01 -4.27
CA PRO A 161 11.10 5.84 -3.26
C PRO A 161 12.30 6.63 -3.77
N ARG A 162 12.53 6.61 -5.05
CA ARG A 162 13.51 7.45 -5.78
C ARG A 162 13.13 7.63 -7.23
N LYS A 163 13.75 8.58 -7.87
CA LYS A 163 13.67 8.73 -9.33
C LYS A 163 14.29 7.52 -10.03
N ILE A 164 13.65 7.07 -11.08
CA ILE A 164 14.12 6.02 -11.99
C ILE A 164 14.46 6.69 -13.33
N ASN A 165 15.69 6.56 -13.76
CA ASN A 165 16.20 7.24 -14.97
C ASN A 165 15.93 8.77 -14.94
N GLY A 166 16.08 9.40 -13.77
CA GLY A 166 15.92 10.83 -13.56
C GLY A 166 14.46 11.32 -13.50
N ARG A 167 13.46 10.42 -13.46
CA ARG A 167 12.04 10.75 -13.37
C ARG A 167 11.38 10.14 -12.16
N PHE A 168 10.40 10.83 -11.60
CA PHE A 168 9.47 10.22 -10.64
C PHE A 168 8.70 9.11 -11.32
N ALA A 169 8.38 8.07 -10.58
CA ALA A 169 7.70 6.89 -11.08
C ALA A 169 6.56 6.47 -10.15
N MET A 170 5.45 6.02 -10.74
CA MET A 170 4.26 5.60 -10.00
C MET A 170 3.65 4.36 -10.64
N LEU A 171 3.23 3.42 -9.80
CA LEU A 171 2.29 2.36 -10.16
C LEU A 171 0.87 2.85 -9.94
N SER A 172 -0.03 2.49 -10.82
CA SER A 172 -1.45 2.81 -10.69
C SER A 172 -2.32 1.70 -11.27
N ARG A 173 -3.60 1.72 -10.96
CA ARG A 173 -4.59 0.81 -11.53
C ARG A 173 -5.75 1.61 -12.12
N PRO A 174 -5.75 1.84 -13.43
CA PRO A 174 -6.95 2.29 -14.12
C PRO A 174 -8.09 1.30 -13.87
N SER A 175 -9.30 1.79 -13.61
CA SER A 175 -10.46 0.93 -13.32
C SER A 175 -11.74 1.69 -13.57
N ASP A 176 -12.66 1.11 -14.32
CA ASP A 176 -13.96 1.68 -14.61
C ASP A 176 -15.07 1.23 -13.62
N ASN A 177 -16.28 1.68 -13.88
CA ASN A 177 -17.46 1.40 -13.07
C ASN A 177 -18.35 0.31 -13.63
N GLY A 178 -17.90 -0.52 -14.60
CA GLY A 178 -18.78 -1.61 -14.84
C GLY A 178 -18.81 -2.34 -16.19
N HIS A 179 -18.59 -1.75 -17.31
CA HIS A 179 -18.75 -2.47 -18.58
C HIS A 179 -17.52 -3.27 -18.97
N THR A 180 -16.34 -2.78 -18.64
CA THR A 180 -15.08 -3.48 -18.90
C THR A 180 -14.29 -3.55 -17.61
N PRO A 181 -14.32 -4.66 -16.87
CA PRO A 181 -13.52 -4.82 -15.68
C PRO A 181 -12.05 -4.67 -16.06
N PHE A 182 -11.45 -3.55 -15.66
CA PHE A 182 -10.06 -3.25 -15.87
C PHE A 182 -9.36 -3.34 -14.52
N GLY A 183 -8.38 -4.21 -14.41
CA GLY A 183 -7.77 -4.52 -13.13
C GLY A 183 -6.27 -4.67 -13.16
N ASP A 184 -5.62 -4.14 -14.20
CA ASP A 184 -4.19 -4.26 -14.45
C ASP A 184 -3.39 -3.17 -13.72
N ILE A 185 -2.15 -3.47 -13.37
CA ILE A 185 -1.19 -2.49 -12.86
C ILE A 185 -0.45 -1.85 -14.03
N PHE A 186 -0.39 -0.52 -14.01
CA PHE A 186 0.37 0.30 -14.94
C PHE A 186 1.46 1.08 -14.23
N TYR A 187 2.53 1.37 -14.96
CA TYR A 187 3.64 2.24 -14.58
C TYR A 187 3.56 3.54 -15.35
N SER A 188 3.87 4.66 -14.71
CA SER A 188 3.91 5.98 -15.32
C SER A 188 5.09 6.77 -14.78
N GLU A 189 5.59 7.73 -15.58
CA GLU A 189 6.69 8.62 -15.22
C GLU A 189 6.25 10.08 -15.20
N SER A 190 6.89 10.87 -14.33
CA SER A 190 6.73 12.32 -14.26
C SER A 190 8.07 13.04 -14.09
N PRO A 191 8.26 14.19 -14.71
CA PRO A 191 9.43 15.04 -14.44
C PRO A 191 9.32 15.80 -13.11
N ASP A 192 8.09 16.09 -12.61
CA ASP A 192 7.79 17.12 -11.61
C ASP A 192 6.69 16.74 -10.60
N MET A 193 6.11 15.54 -10.67
CA MET A 193 4.96 15.04 -9.90
C MET A 193 3.59 15.56 -10.36
N GLU A 194 3.52 16.46 -11.32
CA GLU A 194 2.28 17.01 -11.87
C GLU A 194 1.95 16.42 -13.24
N PHE A 195 2.92 16.42 -14.16
CA PHE A 195 2.72 15.88 -15.51
C PHE A 195 3.11 14.41 -15.61
N TRP A 196 2.13 13.52 -15.70
CA TRP A 196 2.34 12.07 -15.79
C TRP A 196 2.16 11.53 -17.20
N GLY A 197 3.10 10.68 -17.63
CA GLY A 197 3.10 10.11 -18.97
C GLY A 197 3.92 8.85 -19.08
N ARG A 198 4.29 8.46 -20.32
CA ARG A 198 5.05 7.23 -20.62
C ARG A 198 4.45 5.98 -19.98
N HIS A 199 3.14 5.86 -20.02
CA HIS A 199 2.41 4.75 -19.43
C HIS A 199 2.85 3.40 -20.02
N ARG A 200 3.12 2.43 -19.14
CA ARG A 200 3.54 1.06 -19.49
C ARG A 200 2.71 0.07 -18.69
N HIS A 201 2.25 -0.97 -19.35
CA HIS A 201 1.64 -2.11 -18.69
C HIS A 201 2.69 -2.86 -17.86
N VAL A 202 2.31 -3.29 -16.65
CA VAL A 202 3.15 -4.06 -15.72
C VAL A 202 2.63 -5.48 -15.57
N MET A 203 1.41 -5.63 -15.07
CA MET A 203 0.80 -6.94 -14.81
C MET A 203 -0.69 -6.91 -15.06
N SER A 204 -1.21 -8.02 -15.61
CA SER A 204 -2.65 -8.33 -15.64
C SER A 204 -3.04 -9.32 -14.54
N PRO A 205 -4.33 -9.41 -14.18
CA PRO A 205 -4.84 -10.53 -13.39
C PRO A 205 -4.40 -11.89 -13.95
N ALA A 206 -4.21 -12.86 -13.07
CA ALA A 206 -3.79 -14.20 -13.45
C ALA A 206 -4.81 -15.24 -12.98
N PRO A 207 -5.61 -15.83 -13.88
CA PRO A 207 -6.81 -16.59 -13.51
C PRO A 207 -6.58 -18.09 -13.25
N PHE A 208 -5.35 -18.56 -13.03
CA PHE A 208 -5.10 -20.01 -13.07
C PHE A 208 -4.68 -20.62 -11.74
N GLU A 209 -5.23 -21.79 -11.42
CA GLU A 209 -4.86 -22.71 -10.34
C GLU A 209 -4.49 -22.03 -9.02
N ASP A 210 -3.26 -22.19 -8.55
CA ASP A 210 -2.78 -21.60 -7.28
C ASP A 210 -2.76 -20.05 -7.27
N SER A 211 -2.97 -19.41 -8.43
CA SER A 211 -3.02 -17.96 -8.58
C SER A 211 -4.43 -17.37 -8.65
N ALA A 212 -5.48 -18.16 -8.45
CA ALA A 212 -6.88 -17.71 -8.56
C ALA A 212 -7.22 -16.52 -7.65
N TRP A 213 -6.52 -16.34 -6.54
CA TRP A 213 -6.69 -15.19 -5.64
C TRP A 213 -6.49 -13.83 -6.31
N GLN A 214 -5.86 -13.78 -7.47
CA GLN A 214 -5.54 -12.59 -8.24
C GLN A 214 -6.20 -12.57 -9.63
N CYS A 215 -7.33 -13.26 -9.80
CA CYS A 215 -7.93 -13.49 -11.11
C CYS A 215 -8.85 -12.37 -11.61
N THR A 216 -9.38 -11.50 -10.73
CA THR A 216 -10.36 -10.48 -11.11
C THR A 216 -9.71 -9.12 -11.32
N LYS A 217 -8.89 -8.69 -10.38
CA LYS A 217 -8.12 -7.43 -10.43
C LYS A 217 -6.94 -7.50 -9.49
N ILE A 218 -5.92 -6.71 -9.76
CA ILE A 218 -4.73 -6.58 -8.93
C ILE A 218 -4.40 -5.11 -8.70
N GLY A 219 -3.61 -4.79 -7.69
CA GLY A 219 -3.16 -3.41 -7.46
C GLY A 219 -1.98 -3.35 -6.51
N ALA A 220 -1.11 -2.37 -6.72
CA ALA A 220 0.06 -2.17 -5.86
C ALA A 220 -0.38 -1.91 -4.40
N GLY A 221 0.40 -2.43 -3.48
CA GLY A 221 0.19 -2.30 -2.04
C GLY A 221 1.08 -1.22 -1.41
N PRO A 222 2.07 -1.58 -0.59
CA PRO A 222 3.09 -0.67 -0.06
C PRO A 222 4.01 -0.11 -1.15
N ILE A 223 4.79 0.89 -0.77
CA ILE A 223 5.91 1.41 -1.57
C ILE A 223 6.86 0.26 -1.91
N PRO A 224 7.26 0.08 -3.19
CA PRO A 224 8.19 -0.97 -3.60
C PRO A 224 9.53 -0.85 -2.89
N ILE A 225 10.10 -1.97 -2.47
CA ILE A 225 11.39 -2.04 -1.78
C ILE A 225 12.49 -2.34 -2.78
N GLU A 226 13.49 -1.48 -2.83
CA GLU A 226 14.66 -1.68 -3.68
C GLU A 226 15.60 -2.73 -3.11
N THR A 227 15.98 -3.70 -3.93
CA THR A 227 16.93 -4.75 -3.57
C THR A 227 17.92 -5.01 -4.71
N SER A 228 19.03 -5.70 -4.43
CA SER A 228 19.97 -6.13 -5.47
C SER A 228 19.36 -7.05 -6.53
N GLU A 229 18.20 -7.63 -6.23
CA GLU A 229 17.46 -8.51 -7.14
C GLU A 229 16.42 -7.78 -8.01
N GLY A 230 16.10 -6.53 -7.68
CA GLY A 230 15.08 -5.68 -8.30
C GLY A 230 14.13 -5.08 -7.26
N TRP A 231 13.02 -4.53 -7.72
CA TRP A 231 12.00 -3.96 -6.84
C TRP A 231 11.08 -5.07 -6.29
N LEU A 232 11.12 -5.30 -5.00
CA LEU A 232 10.12 -6.15 -4.35
C LEU A 232 8.80 -5.37 -4.24
N LEU A 233 7.79 -5.83 -4.96
CA LEU A 233 6.43 -5.32 -4.93
C LEU A 233 5.55 -6.27 -4.13
N ILE A 234 4.98 -5.81 -3.01
CA ILE A 234 3.85 -6.46 -2.36
C ILE A 234 2.59 -5.87 -2.99
N TYR A 235 1.67 -6.71 -3.47
CA TYR A 235 0.47 -6.27 -4.16
C TYR A 235 -0.74 -7.10 -3.75
N HIS A 236 -1.93 -6.50 -3.82
CA HIS A 236 -3.16 -7.25 -3.59
C HIS A 236 -3.72 -7.82 -4.89
N GLY A 237 -4.37 -8.95 -4.75
CA GLY A 237 -5.19 -9.56 -5.78
C GLY A 237 -6.60 -9.78 -5.27
N VAL A 238 -7.53 -9.91 -6.19
CA VAL A 238 -8.96 -10.06 -5.89
C VAL A 238 -9.52 -11.25 -6.64
N LEU A 239 -10.21 -12.09 -5.91
CA LEU A 239 -11.03 -13.18 -6.41
C LEU A 239 -12.51 -12.80 -6.26
N ALA A 240 -13.29 -12.92 -7.32
CA ALA A 240 -14.75 -12.85 -7.23
C ALA A 240 -15.30 -14.23 -6.80
N SER A 241 -16.09 -14.23 -5.74
CA SER A 241 -16.78 -15.43 -5.22
C SER A 241 -18.29 -15.20 -5.17
N CYS A 242 -19.07 -16.24 -4.90
CA CYS A 242 -20.52 -16.09 -4.73
C CYS A 242 -20.92 -15.19 -3.55
N ASN A 243 -20.03 -14.98 -2.58
CA ASN A 243 -20.23 -14.10 -1.42
C ASN A 243 -19.62 -12.70 -1.58
N GLY A 244 -19.21 -12.30 -2.79
CA GLY A 244 -18.53 -11.05 -3.05
C GLY A 244 -17.05 -11.23 -3.37
N PHE A 245 -16.23 -10.26 -3.02
CA PHE A 245 -14.82 -10.27 -3.31
C PHE A 245 -14.00 -10.81 -2.14
N VAL A 246 -12.94 -11.55 -2.47
CA VAL A 246 -11.89 -11.95 -1.51
C VAL A 246 -10.60 -11.26 -1.90
N TYR A 247 -10.05 -10.45 -0.99
CA TYR A 247 -8.79 -9.74 -1.19
C TYR A 247 -7.66 -10.45 -0.44
N SER A 248 -6.63 -10.81 -1.17
CA SER A 248 -5.40 -11.40 -0.62
C SER A 248 -4.21 -10.63 -1.14
N PHE A 249 -3.03 -10.84 -0.58
CA PHE A 249 -1.83 -10.23 -1.13
C PHE A 249 -0.69 -11.23 -1.33
N GLY A 250 0.13 -10.93 -2.30
CA GLY A 250 1.31 -11.68 -2.68
C GLY A 250 2.45 -10.74 -3.09
N SER A 251 3.43 -11.27 -3.80
CA SER A 251 4.64 -10.56 -4.14
C SER A 251 5.07 -10.75 -5.59
N ALA A 252 5.73 -9.74 -6.13
CA ALA A 252 6.40 -9.78 -7.42
C ALA A 252 7.76 -9.10 -7.34
N LEU A 253 8.67 -9.47 -8.21
CA LEU A 253 9.97 -8.84 -8.36
C LEU A 253 10.02 -8.16 -9.73
N LEU A 254 10.22 -6.83 -9.72
CA LEU A 254 10.27 -6.01 -10.92
C LEU A 254 11.72 -5.69 -11.27
N ASP A 255 11.98 -5.44 -12.55
CA ASP A 255 13.30 -5.01 -13.01
C ASP A 255 13.68 -3.64 -12.40
N ILE A 256 14.95 -3.49 -12.04
CA ILE A 256 15.42 -2.31 -11.29
C ILE A 256 15.39 -1.02 -12.10
N ASP A 257 15.70 -1.08 -13.41
CA ASP A 257 15.77 0.06 -14.31
C ASP A 257 14.51 0.23 -15.16
N GLN A 258 13.76 -0.87 -15.33
CA GLN A 258 12.54 -0.94 -16.13
C GLN A 258 11.40 -1.59 -15.32
N PRO A 259 10.87 -0.94 -14.28
CA PRO A 259 9.91 -1.57 -13.34
C PRO A 259 8.61 -2.06 -13.95
N TRP A 260 8.35 -1.72 -15.20
CA TRP A 260 7.24 -2.32 -15.95
C TRP A 260 7.54 -3.74 -16.46
N LYS A 261 8.76 -4.25 -16.27
CA LYS A 261 9.13 -5.64 -16.54
C LYS A 261 9.09 -6.44 -15.24
N VAL A 262 8.19 -7.40 -15.18
CA VAL A 262 8.08 -8.33 -14.06
C VAL A 262 9.07 -9.47 -14.30
N LYS A 263 9.98 -9.69 -13.35
CA LYS A 263 10.96 -10.79 -13.39
C LYS A 263 10.39 -12.08 -12.81
N PHE A 264 9.66 -11.96 -11.69
CA PHE A 264 9.04 -13.07 -10.99
C PHE A 264 7.72 -12.60 -10.34
N ARG A 265 6.75 -13.52 -10.24
CA ARG A 265 5.44 -13.24 -9.64
C ARG A 265 4.94 -14.46 -8.90
N SER A 266 4.66 -14.36 -7.61
CA SER A 266 4.18 -15.49 -6.82
C SER A 266 2.84 -16.03 -7.33
N GLY A 267 2.73 -17.33 -7.50
CA GLY A 267 1.47 -18.04 -7.74
C GLY A 267 0.61 -18.01 -6.48
N PRO A 268 1.06 -18.61 -5.36
CA PRO A 268 0.35 -18.54 -4.10
C PRO A 268 0.41 -17.12 -3.48
N TYR A 269 -0.59 -16.80 -2.64
CA TYR A 269 -0.60 -15.58 -1.83
C TYR A 269 0.39 -15.69 -0.65
N LEU A 270 0.75 -14.55 -0.07
CA LEU A 270 1.45 -14.44 1.22
C LEU A 270 0.45 -14.46 2.38
N ILE A 271 -0.64 -13.69 2.28
CA ILE A 271 -1.74 -13.66 3.24
C ILE A 271 -3.08 -13.61 2.49
N SER A 272 -4.02 -14.40 2.97
CA SER A 272 -5.43 -14.40 2.58
C SER A 272 -6.31 -14.36 3.84
N PRO A 273 -7.55 -13.84 3.79
CA PRO A 273 -8.41 -13.75 4.96
C PRO A 273 -8.66 -15.11 5.63
N GLN A 274 -8.31 -15.21 6.90
CA GLN A 274 -8.44 -16.44 7.71
C GLN A 274 -8.83 -16.16 9.16
N LYS A 275 -8.70 -14.91 9.61
CA LYS A 275 -9.02 -14.51 10.97
C LYS A 275 -10.37 -13.78 11.00
N ASP A 276 -11.05 -13.82 12.14
CA ASP A 276 -12.35 -13.18 12.28
C ASP A 276 -12.29 -11.70 11.88
N TYR A 277 -11.27 -10.97 12.30
CA TYR A 277 -11.09 -9.56 11.97
C TYR A 277 -10.74 -9.30 10.49
N GLU A 278 -10.37 -10.32 9.72
CA GLU A 278 -10.15 -10.26 8.26
C GLU A 278 -11.39 -10.70 7.46
N CYS A 279 -12.21 -11.57 8.07
CA CYS A 279 -13.37 -12.18 7.43
C CYS A 279 -14.67 -11.43 7.73
N MET A 280 -14.74 -10.66 8.84
CA MET A 280 -15.95 -9.99 9.29
C MET A 280 -15.70 -8.50 9.51
N GLY A 281 -16.48 -7.66 8.83
CA GLY A 281 -16.36 -6.20 8.92
C GLY A 281 -17.24 -5.49 7.92
N ASP A 282 -16.92 -4.23 7.63
CA ASP A 282 -17.68 -3.40 6.70
C ASP A 282 -17.64 -3.96 5.27
N VAL A 283 -16.50 -4.55 4.86
CA VAL A 283 -16.37 -5.37 3.65
C VAL A 283 -15.69 -6.68 4.05
N PRO A 284 -16.40 -7.81 4.07
CA PRO A 284 -15.84 -9.08 4.52
C PRO A 284 -14.75 -9.61 3.59
N ASN A 285 -13.88 -10.48 4.14
CA ASN A 285 -12.83 -11.18 3.39
C ASN A 285 -11.81 -10.26 2.71
N VAL A 286 -11.28 -9.30 3.44
CA VAL A 286 -10.26 -8.37 2.93
C VAL A 286 -8.98 -8.43 3.76
N CYS A 287 -7.85 -8.65 3.06
CA CYS A 287 -6.49 -8.36 3.50
C CYS A 287 -5.86 -7.42 2.47
N PHE A 288 -5.77 -6.12 2.78
CA PHE A 288 -5.37 -5.08 1.82
C PHE A 288 -4.07 -4.38 2.29
N PRO A 289 -2.89 -4.71 1.72
CA PRO A 289 -1.62 -4.16 2.18
C PRO A 289 -1.44 -2.71 1.71
N CYS A 290 -1.03 -1.82 2.61
CA CYS A 290 -0.93 -0.39 2.33
C CYS A 290 0.40 0.24 2.68
N ALA A 291 1.09 -0.25 3.70
CA ALA A 291 2.39 0.25 4.11
C ALA A 291 3.31 -0.91 4.50
N ALA A 292 4.61 -0.67 4.39
CA ALA A 292 5.61 -1.58 4.92
C ALA A 292 6.78 -0.77 5.49
N LEU A 293 7.20 -1.12 6.70
CA LEU A 293 8.48 -0.73 7.25
C LEU A 293 9.46 -1.86 7.00
N HIS A 294 10.71 -1.54 6.67
CA HIS A 294 11.75 -2.56 6.52
C HIS A 294 13.08 -2.08 7.10
N ASP A 295 13.83 -3.02 7.59
CA ASP A 295 15.18 -2.81 8.09
C ASP A 295 16.18 -3.39 7.10
N SER A 296 17.03 -2.52 6.55
CA SER A 296 18.01 -2.91 5.52
C SER A 296 19.13 -3.83 6.05
N GLU A 297 19.43 -3.79 7.34
CA GLU A 297 20.48 -4.63 7.94
C GLU A 297 20.02 -6.04 8.25
N THR A 298 18.82 -6.20 8.81
CA THR A 298 18.29 -7.51 9.21
C THR A 298 17.41 -8.16 8.15
N GLY A 299 16.97 -7.40 7.15
CA GLY A 299 16.01 -7.85 6.15
C GLY A 299 14.59 -8.04 6.67
N ARG A 300 14.29 -7.59 7.91
CA ARG A 300 12.95 -7.64 8.48
C ARG A 300 12.00 -6.72 7.74
N ILE A 301 10.75 -7.14 7.59
CA ILE A 301 9.65 -6.34 7.05
C ILE A 301 8.43 -6.46 7.96
N ALA A 302 7.77 -5.31 8.20
CA ALA A 302 6.49 -5.20 8.89
C ALA A 302 5.47 -4.61 7.92
N ILE A 303 4.44 -5.39 7.58
CA ILE A 303 3.43 -5.04 6.56
C ILE A 303 2.13 -4.67 7.27
N TYR A 304 1.70 -3.44 7.10
CA TYR A 304 0.40 -2.94 7.57
C TYR A 304 -0.66 -3.22 6.51
N TYR A 305 -1.77 -3.81 6.92
CA TYR A 305 -2.86 -4.13 6.01
C TYR A 305 -4.23 -3.86 6.62
N GLY A 306 -5.15 -3.41 5.79
CA GLY A 306 -6.56 -3.28 6.16
C GLY A 306 -7.21 -4.65 6.23
N CYS A 307 -8.00 -4.86 7.28
CA CYS A 307 -8.70 -6.10 7.55
C CYS A 307 -10.20 -5.84 7.48
N ALA A 308 -10.91 -6.57 6.58
CA ALA A 308 -12.35 -6.48 6.36
C ALA A 308 -12.88 -5.03 6.22
N ASP A 309 -12.05 -4.12 5.65
CA ASP A 309 -12.31 -2.67 5.54
C ASP A 309 -12.78 -2.03 6.86
N THR A 310 -12.26 -2.49 7.99
CA THR A 310 -12.75 -2.10 9.31
C THR A 310 -11.63 -1.75 10.30
N VAL A 311 -10.58 -2.56 10.34
CA VAL A 311 -9.48 -2.44 11.30
C VAL A 311 -8.14 -2.58 10.58
N THR A 312 -7.04 -2.24 11.27
CA THR A 312 -5.68 -2.41 10.71
C THR A 312 -4.95 -3.55 11.40
N GLY A 313 -4.43 -4.46 10.59
CA GLY A 313 -3.55 -5.54 11.01
C GLY A 313 -2.10 -5.27 10.66
N LEU A 314 -1.21 -6.05 11.27
CA LEU A 314 0.23 -6.06 11.08
C LEU A 314 0.72 -7.48 10.84
N ALA A 315 1.65 -7.64 9.90
CA ALA A 315 2.28 -8.92 9.60
C ALA A 315 3.79 -8.74 9.40
N PHE A 316 4.54 -9.79 9.66
CA PHE A 316 5.99 -9.78 9.62
C PHE A 316 6.54 -10.80 8.63
N GLY A 317 7.75 -10.56 8.15
CA GLY A 317 8.47 -11.48 7.29
C GLY A 317 9.93 -11.09 7.15
N TYR A 318 10.68 -11.87 6.38
CA TYR A 318 12.03 -11.51 5.95
C TYR A 318 12.04 -11.29 4.44
N ILE A 319 12.55 -10.14 4.00
CA ILE A 319 12.62 -9.77 2.57
C ILE A 319 13.34 -10.85 1.73
N PRO A 320 14.50 -11.40 2.16
CA PRO A 320 15.14 -12.48 1.41
C PRO A 320 14.25 -13.72 1.25
N GLU A 321 13.50 -14.10 2.29
CA GLU A 321 12.59 -15.27 2.20
C GLU A 321 11.40 -14.99 1.26
N ILE A 322 10.86 -13.77 1.30
CA ILE A 322 9.78 -13.36 0.37
C ILE A 322 10.26 -13.40 -1.08
N ILE A 323 11.49 -12.92 -1.35
CA ILE A 323 12.08 -12.96 -2.69
C ILE A 323 12.28 -14.41 -3.15
N GLU A 324 12.86 -15.27 -2.31
CA GLU A 324 13.05 -16.68 -2.63
C GLU A 324 11.71 -17.42 -2.85
N PHE A 325 10.70 -17.13 -2.02
CA PHE A 325 9.35 -17.63 -2.22
C PHE A 325 8.80 -17.19 -3.59
N THR A 326 8.92 -15.89 -3.90
CA THR A 326 8.44 -15.32 -5.17
C THR A 326 9.08 -15.98 -6.37
N LYS A 327 10.41 -16.18 -6.34
CA LYS A 327 11.15 -16.86 -7.41
C LYS A 327 10.73 -18.34 -7.55
N ARG A 328 10.69 -19.06 -6.45
CA ARG A 328 10.39 -20.50 -6.43
C ARG A 328 8.96 -20.83 -6.87
N THR A 329 8.02 -19.93 -6.59
CA THR A 329 6.60 -20.15 -6.90
C THR A 329 6.12 -19.30 -8.08
N SER A 330 7.05 -18.73 -8.84
CA SER A 330 6.73 -17.84 -9.95
C SER A 330 5.86 -18.51 -11.01
N ILE A 331 4.89 -17.75 -11.49
CA ILE A 331 3.98 -18.13 -12.60
C ILE A 331 4.37 -17.51 -13.94
N ILE A 332 5.51 -16.85 -14.01
CA ILE A 332 6.10 -16.27 -15.24
C ILE A 332 7.54 -16.68 -15.38
#